data_d105460277a63de7997b663254047610
#
_entry.id   d105460277a63de7997b663254047610
#
_cell.length_a   1.000
_cell.length_b   1.000
_cell.length_c   1.000
_cell.angle_alpha   90.00
_cell.angle_beta   90.00
_cell.angle_gamma   90.00
#
_symmetry.space_group_name_H-M   'P 1'
#
loop_
_entity.id
_entity.type
_entity.pdbx_description
1 polymer ?
#
loop_
_entity_poly.entity_id
_entity_poly.type
_entity_poly.pdbx_seq_one_letter_code
_entity_poly.pdbx_strand_id
1 'polypeptide(L)'
;KATREQLEATLGLDTPIYIQYFKWMGALLLQGSLGNSLWTNTSVMDEILHRLPVTFELGFMGLLVSLIVGIPIGVYAALKQDTVGDYFLRTLSILALAIPSFWVGTLVMVFPAMWWGWSPSVRYMTWSQDPWAHFTQLIIPALILGKAFSAIIMRLTRTLMLEVLRQDYIRTARAKGLSVNTIVMRHALRNALIPVVTLVGLQAPLLFGGAVILEQIFVIPGMGLLLLEAVGTRDYPVITGVFLIIGVAVVLINLLVDLSYGFLDPKVRNR
;
A
#
# COMPACT_ATOMS: atom_id res chain seq x y z
N LYS A 1 -24.99 33.53 2.07
CA LYS A 1 -23.56 33.50 2.46
C LYS A 1 -23.55 33.76 3.98
N ALA A 2 -23.13 32.78 4.77
CA ALA A 2 -22.89 32.99 6.19
C ALA A 2 -21.84 34.08 6.35
N THR A 3 -22.06 35.00 7.30
CA THR A 3 -21.04 36.00 7.61
C THR A 3 -19.82 35.28 8.21
N ARG A 4 -18.62 35.87 8.09
CA ARG A 4 -17.39 35.34 8.67
C ARG A 4 -17.57 34.98 10.15
N GLU A 5 -18.24 35.83 10.92
CA GLU A 5 -18.54 35.63 12.33
C GLU A 5 -19.42 34.38 12.59
N GLN A 6 -20.42 34.10 11.72
CA GLN A 6 -21.23 32.88 11.81
C GLN A 6 -20.42 31.63 11.51
N LEU A 7 -19.47 31.73 10.58
CA LEU A 7 -18.58 30.60 10.26
C LEU A 7 -17.60 30.33 11.39
N GLU A 8 -17.01 31.39 11.97
CA GLU A 8 -16.11 31.30 13.11
C GLU A 8 -16.80 30.73 14.34
N ALA A 9 -18.04 31.11 14.61
CA ALA A 9 -18.85 30.55 15.69
C ALA A 9 -19.24 29.08 15.44
N THR A 10 -19.63 28.73 14.21
CA THR A 10 -20.01 27.35 13.85
C THR A 10 -18.80 26.37 13.93
N LEU A 11 -17.62 26.88 13.61
CA LEU A 11 -16.37 26.11 13.70
C LEU A 11 -15.77 26.16 15.10
N GLY A 12 -16.33 26.95 16.04
CA GLY A 12 -15.82 27.12 17.39
C GLY A 12 -14.46 27.84 17.45
N LEU A 13 -14.12 28.61 16.40
CA LEU A 13 -12.84 29.34 16.28
C LEU A 13 -12.78 30.57 17.18
N ASP A 14 -13.90 30.97 17.77
CA ASP A 14 -14.05 32.04 18.78
C ASP A 14 -13.48 31.66 20.16
N THR A 15 -13.17 30.36 20.37
CA THR A 15 -12.63 29.87 21.64
C THR A 15 -11.11 29.67 21.59
N PRO A 16 -10.39 29.74 22.73
CA PRO A 16 -8.96 29.43 22.77
C PRO A 16 -8.61 28.06 22.23
N ILE A 17 -7.46 27.94 21.54
CA ILE A 17 -7.01 26.73 20.80
C ILE A 17 -7.04 25.45 21.68
N TYR A 18 -6.67 25.55 22.95
CA TYR A 18 -6.69 24.39 23.84
C TYR A 18 -8.12 23.92 24.13
N ILE A 19 -9.11 24.85 24.22
CA ILE A 19 -10.52 24.49 24.38
C ILE A 19 -11.05 23.82 23.10
N GLN A 20 -10.70 24.35 21.93
CA GLN A 20 -11.05 23.72 20.65
C GLN A 20 -10.51 22.29 20.58
N TYR A 21 -9.23 22.07 20.95
CA TYR A 21 -8.61 20.76 20.96
C TYR A 21 -9.34 19.78 21.88
N PHE A 22 -9.62 20.17 23.14
CA PHE A 22 -10.31 19.30 24.09
C PHE A 22 -11.76 19.02 23.70
N LYS A 23 -12.47 19.98 23.12
CA LYS A 23 -13.83 19.76 22.58
C LYS A 23 -13.80 18.77 21.40
N TRP A 24 -12.89 18.97 20.45
CA TRP A 24 -12.72 18.07 19.32
C TRP A 24 -12.32 16.66 19.75
N MET A 25 -11.34 16.56 20.63
CA MET A 25 -10.91 15.27 21.20
C MET A 25 -12.03 14.58 21.96
N GLY A 26 -12.82 15.34 22.75
CA GLY A 26 -13.99 14.82 23.45
C GLY A 26 -15.06 14.29 22.47
N ALA A 27 -15.36 15.03 21.42
CA ALA A 27 -16.29 14.58 20.38
C ALA A 27 -15.79 13.29 19.69
N LEU A 28 -14.49 13.21 19.38
CA LEU A 28 -13.88 12.03 18.80
C LEU A 28 -13.95 10.80 19.74
N LEU A 29 -13.51 10.94 21.00
CA LEU A 29 -13.39 9.80 21.90
C LEU A 29 -14.72 9.34 22.50
N LEU A 30 -15.65 10.27 22.78
CA LEU A 30 -16.92 9.95 23.44
C LEU A 30 -18.06 9.71 22.46
N GLN A 31 -18.02 10.34 21.30
CA GLN A 31 -19.10 10.29 20.30
C GLN A 31 -18.69 9.64 18.97
N GLY A 32 -17.41 9.34 18.79
CA GLY A 32 -16.87 8.83 17.52
C GLY A 32 -17.03 9.83 16.36
N SER A 33 -17.17 11.14 16.65
CA SER A 33 -17.45 12.16 15.65
C SER A 33 -16.19 12.92 15.29
N LEU A 34 -15.93 13.06 13.99
CA LEU A 34 -14.89 13.92 13.40
C LEU A 34 -15.45 15.26 12.91
N GLY A 35 -16.73 15.54 13.24
CA GLY A 35 -17.47 16.69 12.73
C GLY A 35 -18.11 16.43 11.37
N ASN A 36 -18.63 17.48 10.75
CA ASN A 36 -19.26 17.43 9.45
C ASN A 36 -18.43 18.17 8.41
N SER A 37 -18.52 17.71 7.16
CA SER A 37 -17.98 18.41 5.99
C SER A 37 -18.57 19.82 5.89
N LEU A 38 -17.75 20.81 5.56
CA LEU A 38 -18.17 22.19 5.38
C LEU A 38 -19.01 22.41 4.13
N TRP A 39 -18.93 21.50 3.17
CA TRP A 39 -19.56 21.60 1.86
C TRP A 39 -20.80 20.72 1.71
N THR A 40 -20.68 19.47 2.12
CA THR A 40 -21.75 18.47 1.99
C THR A 40 -22.63 18.41 3.23
N ASN A 41 -22.14 18.92 4.37
CA ASN A 41 -22.78 18.82 5.69
C ASN A 41 -23.02 17.34 6.14
N THR A 42 -22.34 16.39 5.51
CA THR A 42 -22.35 14.97 5.87
C THR A 42 -21.32 14.68 6.96
N SER A 43 -21.53 13.60 7.72
CA SER A 43 -20.57 13.13 8.74
C SER A 43 -19.24 12.74 8.09
N VAL A 44 -18.15 13.35 8.55
CA VAL A 44 -16.79 13.04 8.09
C VAL A 44 -16.44 11.58 8.37
N MET A 45 -16.87 11.04 9.53
CA MET A 45 -16.61 9.65 9.90
C MET A 45 -17.28 8.69 8.91
N ASP A 46 -18.53 8.94 8.52
CA ASP A 46 -19.26 8.08 7.59
C ASP A 46 -18.62 8.10 6.20
N GLU A 47 -18.23 9.29 5.70
CA GLU A 47 -17.53 9.40 4.42
C GLU A 47 -16.22 8.59 4.43
N ILE A 48 -15.44 8.69 5.50
CA ILE A 48 -14.18 7.95 5.65
C ILE A 48 -14.46 6.44 5.70
N LEU A 49 -15.41 5.97 6.51
CA LEU A 49 -15.72 4.54 6.65
C LEU A 49 -16.20 3.91 5.34
N HIS A 50 -16.88 4.65 4.47
CA HIS A 50 -17.25 4.17 3.15
C HIS A 50 -16.06 4.07 2.17
N ARG A 51 -15.09 4.95 2.28
CA ARG A 51 -13.93 5.01 1.35
C ARG A 51 -12.71 4.22 1.83
N LEU A 52 -12.57 4.03 3.14
CA LEU A 52 -11.47 3.32 3.77
C LEU A 52 -11.24 1.90 3.20
N PRO A 53 -12.29 1.04 3.07
CA PRO A 53 -12.11 -0.31 2.54
C PRO A 53 -11.50 -0.33 1.13
N VAL A 54 -11.86 0.63 0.28
CA VAL A 54 -11.39 0.71 -1.11
C VAL A 54 -9.88 0.98 -1.17
N THR A 55 -9.40 1.93 -0.38
CA THR A 55 -7.96 2.23 -0.28
C THR A 55 -7.18 1.05 0.31
N PHE A 56 -7.73 0.41 1.35
CA PHE A 56 -7.11 -0.79 1.94
C PHE A 56 -7.02 -1.94 0.94
N GLU A 57 -8.07 -2.17 0.19
CA GLU A 57 -8.11 -3.22 -0.82
C GLU A 57 -7.10 -2.97 -1.94
N LEU A 58 -7.04 -1.75 -2.47
CA LEU A 58 -6.04 -1.38 -3.47
C LEU A 58 -4.62 -1.53 -2.93
N GLY A 59 -4.34 -1.06 -1.70
CA GLY A 59 -3.06 -1.22 -1.04
C GLY A 59 -2.68 -2.68 -0.83
N PHE A 60 -3.62 -3.50 -0.37
CA PHE A 60 -3.42 -4.94 -0.17
C PHE A 60 -3.18 -5.67 -1.49
N MET A 61 -3.95 -5.38 -2.53
CA MET A 61 -3.70 -5.94 -3.87
C MET A 61 -2.33 -5.54 -4.41
N GLY A 62 -1.91 -4.28 -4.25
CA GLY A 62 -0.57 -3.81 -4.61
C GLY A 62 0.54 -4.56 -3.84
N LEU A 63 0.32 -4.83 -2.55
CA LEU A 63 1.22 -5.64 -1.73
C LEU A 63 1.31 -7.08 -2.23
N LEU A 64 0.18 -7.72 -2.51
CA LEU A 64 0.14 -9.07 -3.09
C LEU A 64 0.89 -9.14 -4.43
N VAL A 65 0.65 -8.18 -5.32
CA VAL A 65 1.39 -8.08 -6.59
C VAL A 65 2.89 -7.99 -6.32
N SER A 66 3.31 -7.17 -5.38
CA SER A 66 4.72 -6.99 -5.06
C SER A 66 5.39 -8.28 -4.57
N LEU A 67 4.70 -9.09 -3.78
CA LEU A 67 5.17 -10.37 -3.28
C LEU A 67 5.18 -11.45 -4.36
N ILE A 68 4.06 -11.59 -5.09
CA ILE A 68 3.88 -12.62 -6.13
C ILE A 68 4.88 -12.42 -7.29
N VAL A 69 5.23 -11.18 -7.59
CA VAL A 69 6.18 -10.85 -8.66
C VAL A 69 7.62 -10.79 -8.11
N GLY A 70 7.83 -10.07 -7.01
CA GLY A 70 9.18 -9.79 -6.49
C GLY A 70 9.90 -11.02 -5.97
N ILE A 71 9.23 -11.88 -5.20
CA ILE A 71 9.87 -13.07 -4.60
C ILE A 71 10.30 -14.08 -5.66
N PRO A 72 9.43 -14.57 -6.58
CA PRO A 72 9.85 -15.54 -7.58
C PRO A 72 10.94 -15.02 -8.51
N ILE A 73 10.84 -13.76 -8.93
CA ILE A 73 11.86 -13.14 -9.79
C ILE A 73 13.20 -13.00 -9.04
N GLY A 74 13.17 -12.63 -7.74
CA GLY A 74 14.36 -12.55 -6.91
C GLY A 74 15.06 -13.90 -6.71
N VAL A 75 14.27 -14.96 -6.47
CA VAL A 75 14.78 -16.35 -6.39
C VAL A 75 15.40 -16.77 -7.73
N TYR A 76 14.69 -16.57 -8.83
CA TYR A 76 15.22 -16.90 -10.16
C TYR A 76 16.54 -16.16 -10.46
N ALA A 77 16.60 -14.86 -10.21
CA ALA A 77 17.79 -14.05 -10.41
C ALA A 77 18.98 -14.52 -9.54
N ALA A 78 18.72 -15.00 -8.31
CA ALA A 78 19.76 -15.56 -7.44
C ALA A 78 20.28 -16.91 -7.97
N LEU A 79 19.39 -17.79 -8.44
CA LEU A 79 19.76 -19.09 -8.98
C LEU A 79 20.50 -19.00 -10.31
N LYS A 80 20.22 -17.96 -11.08
CA LYS A 80 20.85 -17.66 -12.38
C LYS A 80 21.84 -16.48 -12.29
N GLN A 81 22.52 -16.36 -11.14
CA GLN A 81 23.49 -15.29 -10.89
C GLN A 81 24.44 -15.14 -12.10
N ASP A 82 24.73 -13.88 -12.46
CA ASP A 82 25.67 -13.47 -13.51
C ASP A 82 25.35 -13.98 -14.94
N THR A 83 24.12 -14.42 -15.16
CA THR A 83 23.59 -14.73 -16.52
C THR A 83 22.89 -13.51 -17.13
N VAL A 84 22.65 -13.55 -18.45
CA VAL A 84 21.89 -12.53 -19.18
C VAL A 84 20.50 -12.31 -18.55
N GLY A 85 19.86 -13.38 -18.09
CA GLY A 85 18.55 -13.31 -17.39
C GLY A 85 18.62 -12.51 -16.10
N ASP A 86 19.66 -12.73 -15.28
CA ASP A 86 19.89 -11.96 -14.04
C ASP A 86 20.12 -10.46 -14.36
N TYR A 87 20.99 -10.16 -15.32
CA TYR A 87 21.22 -8.77 -15.72
C TYR A 87 19.96 -8.09 -16.25
N PHE A 88 19.18 -8.77 -17.10
CA PHE A 88 17.93 -8.25 -17.62
C PHE A 88 16.93 -7.92 -16.51
N LEU A 89 16.70 -8.86 -15.56
CA LEU A 89 15.76 -8.66 -14.46
C LEU A 89 16.22 -7.55 -13.51
N ARG A 90 17.51 -7.41 -13.26
CA ARG A 90 18.08 -6.31 -12.47
C ARG A 90 17.85 -4.97 -13.16
N THR A 91 18.09 -4.88 -14.47
CA THR A 91 17.82 -3.67 -15.24
C THR A 91 16.35 -3.32 -15.23
N LEU A 92 15.47 -4.31 -15.44
CA LEU A 92 14.02 -4.12 -15.37
C LEU A 92 13.57 -3.62 -13.98
N SER A 93 14.18 -4.14 -12.91
CA SER A 93 13.87 -3.67 -11.54
C SER A 93 14.28 -2.20 -11.32
N ILE A 94 15.40 -1.78 -11.89
CA ILE A 94 15.84 -0.38 -11.83
C ILE A 94 14.85 0.52 -12.59
N LEU A 95 14.43 0.10 -13.80
CA LEU A 95 13.44 0.84 -14.59
C LEU A 95 12.08 0.91 -13.86
N ALA A 96 11.65 -0.18 -13.21
CA ALA A 96 10.41 -0.20 -12.44
C ALA A 96 10.41 0.78 -11.26
N LEU A 97 11.58 1.07 -10.67
CA LEU A 97 11.75 2.09 -9.63
C LEU A 97 11.87 3.50 -10.20
N ALA A 98 12.59 3.65 -11.31
CA ALA A 98 12.86 4.96 -11.91
C ALA A 98 11.62 5.61 -12.53
N ILE A 99 10.71 4.79 -13.08
CA ILE A 99 9.51 5.28 -13.76
C ILE A 99 8.41 5.58 -12.71
N PRO A 100 7.94 6.84 -12.59
CA PRO A 100 6.91 7.21 -11.63
C PRO A 100 5.59 6.45 -11.87
N SER A 101 4.92 6.01 -10.78
CA SER A 101 3.67 5.24 -10.89
C SER A 101 2.53 6.05 -11.52
N PHE A 102 2.44 7.36 -11.22
CA PHE A 102 1.43 8.21 -11.83
C PHE A 102 1.61 8.32 -13.35
N TRP A 103 2.85 8.39 -13.83
CA TRP A 103 3.13 8.46 -15.27
C TRP A 103 2.68 7.17 -15.98
N VAL A 104 3.00 6.01 -15.40
CA VAL A 104 2.50 4.72 -15.93
C VAL A 104 0.98 4.67 -15.92
N GLY A 105 0.35 5.10 -14.81
CA GLY A 105 -1.12 5.17 -14.71
C GLY A 105 -1.74 6.02 -15.80
N THR A 106 -1.19 7.22 -16.04
CA THR A 106 -1.64 8.10 -17.10
C THR A 106 -1.48 7.47 -18.49
N LEU A 107 -0.33 6.82 -18.76
CA LEU A 107 -0.12 6.15 -20.04
C LEU A 107 -1.11 5.00 -20.28
N VAL A 108 -1.41 4.20 -19.24
CA VAL A 108 -2.37 3.10 -19.31
C VAL A 108 -3.81 3.60 -19.54
N MET A 109 -4.13 4.80 -19.07
CA MET A 109 -5.43 5.42 -19.36
C MET A 109 -5.50 6.00 -20.77
N VAL A 110 -4.46 6.70 -21.21
CA VAL A 110 -4.47 7.51 -22.46
C VAL A 110 -4.20 6.66 -23.69
N PHE A 111 -3.13 5.84 -23.73
CA PHE A 111 -2.75 5.15 -24.96
C PHE A 111 -3.77 4.12 -25.44
N PRO A 112 -4.33 3.22 -24.59
CA PRO A 112 -5.34 2.29 -25.06
C PRO A 112 -6.62 3.00 -25.52
N ALA A 113 -6.99 4.11 -24.88
CA ALA A 113 -8.13 4.92 -25.29
C ALA A 113 -7.91 5.53 -26.69
N MET A 114 -6.71 6.05 -26.96
CA MET A 114 -6.39 6.67 -28.24
C MET A 114 -6.26 5.67 -29.40
N TRP A 115 -5.67 4.49 -29.16
CA TRP A 115 -5.34 3.55 -30.24
C TRP A 115 -6.39 2.46 -30.45
N TRP A 116 -7.10 2.06 -29.40
CA TRP A 116 -8.05 0.93 -29.45
C TRP A 116 -9.44 1.32 -28.98
N GLY A 117 -9.68 2.58 -28.61
CA GLY A 117 -10.97 3.03 -28.06
C GLY A 117 -11.34 2.36 -26.74
N TRP A 118 -10.36 1.77 -26.03
CA TRP A 118 -10.57 1.10 -24.77
C TRP A 118 -10.02 1.93 -23.60
N SER A 119 -10.81 2.05 -22.54
CA SER A 119 -10.37 2.62 -21.28
C SER A 119 -10.88 1.78 -20.12
N PRO A 120 -10.17 1.74 -18.98
CA PRO A 120 -10.72 1.18 -17.75
C PRO A 120 -12.05 1.86 -17.39
N SER A 121 -12.98 1.08 -16.82
CA SER A 121 -14.27 1.62 -16.38
C SER A 121 -14.06 2.69 -15.30
N VAL A 122 -14.62 3.87 -15.52
CA VAL A 122 -14.65 4.95 -14.52
C VAL A 122 -15.82 4.80 -13.53
N ARG A 123 -16.77 3.90 -13.82
CA ARG A 123 -17.86 3.57 -12.91
C ARG A 123 -17.36 2.54 -11.91
N TYR A 124 -17.26 2.94 -10.65
CA TYR A 124 -16.88 2.03 -9.58
C TYR A 124 -18.00 1.01 -9.32
N MET A 125 -17.66 -0.27 -9.41
CA MET A 125 -18.54 -1.39 -9.09
C MET A 125 -18.05 -2.02 -7.79
N THR A 126 -18.97 -2.30 -6.87
CA THR A 126 -18.65 -2.97 -5.61
C THR A 126 -18.64 -4.48 -5.77
N TRP A 127 -18.03 -5.21 -4.83
CA TRP A 127 -18.06 -6.68 -4.79
C TRP A 127 -19.47 -7.26 -4.84
N SER A 128 -20.44 -6.58 -4.21
CA SER A 128 -21.83 -7.03 -4.15
C SER A 128 -22.59 -6.83 -5.46
N GLN A 129 -22.16 -5.90 -6.31
CA GLN A 129 -22.80 -5.60 -7.59
C GLN A 129 -22.26 -6.49 -8.71
N ASP A 130 -20.94 -6.54 -8.87
CA ASP A 130 -20.25 -7.36 -9.85
C ASP A 130 -18.81 -7.64 -9.40
N PRO A 131 -18.53 -8.84 -8.84
CA PRO A 131 -17.20 -9.19 -8.35
C PRO A 131 -16.12 -9.15 -9.44
N TRP A 132 -16.46 -9.53 -10.68
CA TRP A 132 -15.50 -9.55 -11.78
C TRP A 132 -15.16 -8.14 -12.25
N ALA A 133 -16.15 -7.29 -12.44
CA ALA A 133 -15.94 -5.88 -12.77
C ALA A 133 -15.15 -5.17 -11.67
N HIS A 134 -15.47 -5.45 -10.40
CA HIS A 134 -14.72 -4.92 -9.25
C HIS A 134 -13.24 -5.32 -9.29
N PHE A 135 -12.94 -6.60 -9.47
CA PHE A 135 -11.57 -7.08 -9.57
C PHE A 135 -10.81 -6.46 -10.75
N THR A 136 -11.43 -6.43 -11.94
CA THR A 136 -10.79 -5.92 -13.16
C THR A 136 -10.49 -4.43 -13.12
N GLN A 137 -11.29 -3.64 -12.40
CA GLN A 137 -11.03 -2.20 -12.25
C GLN A 137 -9.89 -1.91 -11.27
N LEU A 138 -9.64 -2.77 -10.26
CA LEU A 138 -8.59 -2.59 -9.27
C LEU A 138 -7.25 -3.24 -9.68
N ILE A 139 -7.25 -4.26 -10.53
CA ILE A 139 -6.03 -5.01 -10.85
C ILE A 139 -4.97 -4.15 -11.56
N ILE A 140 -5.38 -3.28 -12.48
CA ILE A 140 -4.44 -2.41 -13.21
C ILE A 140 -3.78 -1.40 -12.26
N PRO A 141 -4.52 -0.60 -11.47
CA PRO A 141 -3.91 0.26 -10.43
C PRO A 141 -3.05 -0.52 -9.44
N ALA A 142 -3.47 -1.73 -9.02
CA ALA A 142 -2.70 -2.58 -8.12
C ALA A 142 -1.36 -3.05 -8.72
N LEU A 143 -1.34 -3.42 -10.01
CA LEU A 143 -0.11 -3.75 -10.73
C LEU A 143 0.84 -2.55 -10.80
N ILE A 144 0.31 -1.35 -11.05
CA ILE A 144 1.10 -0.11 -11.11
C ILE A 144 1.63 0.25 -9.72
N LEU A 145 0.82 0.11 -8.69
CA LEU A 145 1.20 0.36 -7.30
C LEU A 145 2.28 -0.64 -6.85
N GLY A 146 2.08 -1.92 -7.12
CA GLY A 146 2.97 -3.00 -6.70
C GLY A 146 4.29 -3.07 -7.46
N LYS A 147 4.42 -2.47 -8.67
CA LYS A 147 5.64 -2.61 -9.50
C LYS A 147 6.91 -2.12 -8.81
N ALA A 148 6.86 -0.97 -8.15
CA ALA A 148 8.01 -0.40 -7.46
C ALA A 148 8.44 -1.25 -6.26
N PHE A 149 7.46 -1.70 -5.47
CA PHE A 149 7.71 -2.62 -4.35
C PHE A 149 8.19 -3.99 -4.81
N SER A 150 7.69 -4.52 -5.93
CA SER A 150 8.20 -5.75 -6.55
C SER A 150 9.70 -5.65 -6.84
N ALA A 151 10.16 -4.52 -7.34
CA ALA A 151 11.57 -4.30 -7.63
C ALA A 151 12.44 -4.27 -6.36
N ILE A 152 11.96 -3.67 -5.28
CA ILE A 152 12.65 -3.64 -3.98
C ILE A 152 12.73 -5.07 -3.41
N ILE A 153 11.59 -5.78 -3.38
CA ILE A 153 11.49 -7.16 -2.88
C ILE A 153 12.36 -8.10 -3.71
N MET A 154 12.33 -7.99 -5.04
CA MET A 154 13.18 -8.77 -5.94
C MET A 154 14.66 -8.64 -5.59
N ARG A 155 15.17 -7.41 -5.45
CA ARG A 155 16.59 -7.17 -5.14
C ARG A 155 16.97 -7.69 -3.78
N LEU A 156 16.14 -7.46 -2.75
CA LEU A 156 16.39 -7.97 -1.42
C LEU A 156 16.36 -9.50 -1.40
N THR A 157 15.33 -10.12 -1.97
CA THR A 157 15.21 -11.59 -2.06
C THR A 157 16.42 -12.20 -2.77
N ARG A 158 16.86 -11.59 -3.90
CA ARG A 158 18.06 -12.03 -4.61
C ARG A 158 19.30 -12.00 -3.72
N THR A 159 19.54 -10.90 -3.03
CA THR A 159 20.72 -10.72 -2.16
C THR A 159 20.73 -11.76 -1.03
N LEU A 160 19.61 -11.89 -0.32
CA LEU A 160 19.46 -12.83 0.79
C LEU A 160 19.55 -14.29 0.33
N MET A 161 18.98 -14.62 -0.83
CA MET A 161 19.10 -15.94 -1.41
C MET A 161 20.57 -16.29 -1.74
N LEU A 162 21.33 -15.37 -2.33
CA LEU A 162 22.75 -15.58 -2.62
C LEU A 162 23.57 -15.78 -1.35
N GLU A 163 23.29 -15.02 -0.29
CA GLU A 163 23.93 -15.17 1.01
C GLU A 163 23.65 -16.54 1.62
N VAL A 164 22.38 -16.93 1.69
CA VAL A 164 21.92 -18.20 2.26
C VAL A 164 22.47 -19.40 1.46
N LEU A 165 22.45 -19.34 0.13
CA LEU A 165 22.93 -20.43 -0.73
C LEU A 165 24.42 -20.74 -0.57
N ARG A 166 25.20 -19.81 0.01
CA ARG A 166 26.65 -19.98 0.30
C ARG A 166 26.94 -20.56 1.69
N GLN A 167 25.94 -20.75 2.55
CA GLN A 167 26.09 -21.23 3.91
C GLN A 167 26.48 -22.73 3.94
N ASP A 168 27.20 -23.12 4.98
CA ASP A 168 27.73 -24.49 5.12
C ASP A 168 26.63 -25.55 5.27
N TYR A 169 25.50 -25.20 5.90
CA TYR A 169 24.38 -26.14 6.00
C TYR A 169 23.74 -26.46 4.63
N ILE A 170 23.82 -25.53 3.68
CA ILE A 170 23.39 -25.77 2.29
C ILE A 170 24.39 -26.72 1.58
N ARG A 171 25.69 -26.56 1.83
CA ARG A 171 26.70 -27.53 1.32
C ARG A 171 26.44 -28.91 1.87
N THR A 172 26.15 -29.02 3.16
CA THR A 172 25.82 -30.31 3.81
C THR A 172 24.55 -30.91 3.21
N ALA A 173 23.52 -30.10 2.95
CA ALA A 173 22.29 -30.56 2.31
C ALA A 173 22.54 -31.12 0.89
N ARG A 174 23.42 -30.48 0.11
CA ARG A 174 23.84 -30.99 -1.21
C ARG A 174 24.63 -32.30 -1.10
N ALA A 175 25.55 -32.39 -0.14
CA ALA A 175 26.35 -33.59 0.09
C ALA A 175 25.46 -34.81 0.51
N LYS A 176 24.32 -34.54 1.17
CA LYS A 176 23.31 -35.55 1.50
C LYS A 176 22.42 -35.93 0.32
N GLY A 177 22.63 -35.42 -0.88
CA GLY A 177 21.89 -35.76 -2.09
C GLY A 177 20.50 -35.12 -2.20
N LEU A 178 20.19 -34.07 -1.44
CA LEU A 178 18.91 -33.40 -1.57
C LEU A 178 18.77 -32.73 -2.94
N SER A 179 17.58 -32.77 -3.52
CA SER A 179 17.30 -32.11 -4.80
C SER A 179 17.43 -30.61 -4.71
N VAL A 180 17.85 -29.96 -5.81
CA VAL A 180 18.01 -28.50 -5.88
C VAL A 180 16.74 -27.78 -5.47
N ASN A 181 15.57 -28.25 -5.92
CA ASN A 181 14.29 -27.66 -5.57
C ASN A 181 14.01 -27.71 -4.06
N THR A 182 14.30 -28.83 -3.40
CA THR A 182 14.16 -28.96 -1.94
C THR A 182 15.10 -28.01 -1.20
N ILE A 183 16.36 -27.90 -1.65
CA ILE A 183 17.34 -26.97 -1.08
C ILE A 183 16.85 -25.54 -1.21
N VAL A 184 16.39 -25.13 -2.40
CA VAL A 184 15.93 -23.78 -2.68
C VAL A 184 14.67 -23.45 -1.88
N MET A 185 13.61 -24.24 -2.01
CA MET A 185 12.30 -23.90 -1.42
C MET A 185 12.25 -24.11 0.08
N ARG A 186 12.82 -25.20 0.59
CA ARG A 186 12.68 -25.58 2.01
C ARG A 186 13.80 -25.07 2.89
N HIS A 187 15.03 -24.94 2.36
CA HIS A 187 16.18 -24.54 3.17
C HIS A 187 16.63 -23.10 2.91
N ALA A 188 16.71 -22.68 1.65
CA ALA A 188 17.21 -21.34 1.34
C ALA A 188 16.13 -20.27 1.44
N LEU A 189 15.03 -20.43 0.71
CA LEU A 189 13.97 -19.42 0.64
C LEU A 189 13.34 -19.14 2.00
N ARG A 190 13.06 -20.17 2.78
CA ARG A 190 12.47 -20.01 4.11
C ARG A 190 13.30 -19.08 5.01
N ASN A 191 14.63 -19.21 4.98
CA ASN A 191 15.53 -18.38 5.77
C ASN A 191 15.72 -16.98 5.15
N ALA A 192 15.76 -16.89 3.82
CA ALA A 192 15.86 -15.63 3.11
C ALA A 192 14.61 -14.76 3.24
N LEU A 193 13.42 -15.37 3.45
CA LEU A 193 12.17 -14.62 3.56
C LEU A 193 12.01 -13.87 4.89
N ILE A 194 12.71 -14.23 5.97
CA ILE A 194 12.55 -13.56 7.27
C ILE A 194 12.80 -12.05 7.15
N PRO A 195 13.95 -11.56 6.63
CA PRO A 195 14.14 -10.13 6.43
C PRO A 195 13.24 -9.51 5.35
N VAL A 196 12.78 -10.32 4.37
CA VAL A 196 11.85 -9.84 3.34
C VAL A 196 10.49 -9.48 3.96
N VAL A 197 9.94 -10.34 4.82
CA VAL A 197 8.69 -10.07 5.54
C VAL A 197 8.82 -8.84 6.40
N THR A 198 9.96 -8.65 7.07
CA THR A 198 10.31 -7.45 7.81
C THR A 198 10.19 -6.19 6.95
N LEU A 199 10.87 -6.19 5.79
CA LEU A 199 10.84 -5.05 4.87
C LEU A 199 9.42 -4.78 4.37
N VAL A 200 8.69 -5.83 4.03
CA VAL A 200 7.29 -5.73 3.57
C VAL A 200 6.43 -5.03 4.60
N GLY A 201 6.56 -5.41 5.87
CA GLY A 201 5.83 -4.77 6.94
C GLY A 201 6.15 -3.28 7.08
N LEU A 202 7.43 -2.91 7.04
CA LEU A 202 7.87 -1.51 7.11
C LEU A 202 7.40 -0.68 5.89
N GLN A 203 7.23 -1.31 4.74
CA GLN A 203 6.83 -0.65 3.50
C GLN A 203 5.31 -0.61 3.29
N ALA A 204 4.54 -1.45 3.99
CA ALA A 204 3.09 -1.50 3.84
C ALA A 204 2.40 -0.13 4.00
N PRO A 205 2.76 0.72 4.98
CA PRO A 205 2.16 2.06 5.11
C PRO A 205 2.39 2.96 3.90
N LEU A 206 3.52 2.81 3.18
CA LEU A 206 3.83 3.64 2.00
C LEU A 206 2.93 3.34 0.80
N LEU A 207 2.30 2.16 0.76
CA LEU A 207 1.32 1.81 -0.27
C LEU A 207 0.09 2.72 -0.20
N PHE A 208 -0.32 3.12 1.01
CA PHE A 208 -1.44 4.04 1.18
C PHE A 208 -1.14 5.42 0.59
N GLY A 209 0.09 5.94 0.78
CA GLY A 209 0.52 7.19 0.16
C GLY A 209 0.56 7.11 -1.37
N GLY A 210 1.02 5.99 -1.93
CA GLY A 210 1.08 5.76 -3.37
C GLY A 210 -0.29 5.54 -4.02
N ALA A 211 -1.27 5.06 -3.25
CA ALA A 211 -2.63 4.83 -3.72
C ALA A 211 -3.35 6.14 -4.08
N VAL A 212 -3.12 7.24 -3.34
CA VAL A 212 -3.80 8.54 -3.51
C VAL A 212 -3.83 9.00 -4.97
N ILE A 213 -2.67 9.00 -5.63
CA ILE A 213 -2.55 9.48 -7.01
C ILE A 213 -3.23 8.52 -7.99
N LEU A 214 -3.14 7.22 -7.74
CA LEU A 214 -3.78 6.21 -8.59
C LEU A 214 -5.30 6.22 -8.42
N GLU A 215 -5.82 6.43 -7.21
CA GLU A 215 -7.24 6.61 -6.97
C GLU A 215 -7.79 7.80 -7.79
N GLN A 216 -7.04 8.90 -7.88
CA GLN A 216 -7.43 10.05 -8.70
C GLN A 216 -7.39 9.73 -10.20
N ILE A 217 -6.33 9.09 -10.69
CA ILE A 217 -6.17 8.79 -12.14
C ILE A 217 -7.25 7.81 -12.61
N PHE A 218 -7.55 6.79 -11.81
CA PHE A 218 -8.53 5.75 -12.14
C PHE A 218 -9.94 6.02 -11.62
N VAL A 219 -10.16 7.19 -11.00
CA VAL A 219 -11.46 7.62 -10.40
C VAL A 219 -12.00 6.57 -9.43
N ILE A 220 -11.11 6.02 -8.58
CA ILE A 220 -11.48 5.05 -7.56
C ILE A 220 -11.89 5.81 -6.29
N PRO A 221 -13.09 5.57 -5.72
CA PRO A 221 -13.60 6.32 -4.58
C PRO A 221 -12.96 5.90 -3.25
N GLY A 222 -11.66 6.09 -3.14
CA GLY A 222 -10.88 5.82 -1.93
C GLY A 222 -10.65 7.06 -1.07
N MET A 223 -9.91 6.89 0.03
CA MET A 223 -9.55 7.97 0.96
C MET A 223 -8.60 8.99 0.35
N GLY A 224 -7.74 8.56 -0.59
CA GLY A 224 -6.82 9.47 -1.27
C GLY A 224 -7.58 10.45 -2.18
N LEU A 225 -8.56 9.96 -2.93
CA LEU A 225 -9.43 10.82 -3.74
C LEU A 225 -10.22 11.78 -2.85
N LEU A 226 -10.79 11.31 -1.73
CA LEU A 226 -11.47 12.14 -0.75
C LEU A 226 -10.56 13.26 -0.21
N LEU A 227 -9.32 12.93 0.12
CA LEU A 227 -8.33 13.90 0.60
C LEU A 227 -8.05 14.98 -0.44
N LEU A 228 -7.84 14.60 -1.70
CA LEU A 228 -7.57 15.57 -2.78
C LEU A 228 -8.76 16.49 -3.06
N GLU A 229 -9.98 15.94 -3.04
CA GLU A 229 -11.22 16.71 -3.16
C GLU A 229 -11.36 17.72 -2.00
N ALA A 230 -11.11 17.25 -0.76
CA ALA A 230 -11.18 18.08 0.44
C ALA A 230 -10.11 19.20 0.46
N VAL A 231 -8.89 18.90 0.00
CA VAL A 231 -7.82 19.91 -0.15
C VAL A 231 -8.22 20.96 -1.19
N GLY A 232 -8.78 20.54 -2.33
CA GLY A 232 -9.24 21.44 -3.38
C GLY A 232 -10.34 22.38 -2.93
N THR A 233 -11.24 21.92 -2.07
CA THR A 233 -12.35 22.70 -1.50
C THR A 233 -12.04 23.35 -0.15
N ARG A 234 -10.86 23.09 0.44
CA ARG A 234 -10.45 23.55 1.78
C ARG A 234 -11.38 23.05 2.89
N ASP A 235 -11.84 21.83 2.78
CA ASP A 235 -12.67 21.18 3.79
C ASP A 235 -11.80 20.63 4.94
N TYR A 236 -11.47 21.50 5.88
CA TYR A 236 -10.56 21.18 6.98
C TYR A 236 -11.02 20.01 7.88
N PRO A 237 -12.30 19.87 8.24
CA PRO A 237 -12.76 18.71 8.99
C PRO A 237 -12.48 17.39 8.29
N VAL A 238 -12.76 17.29 6.97
CA VAL A 238 -12.46 16.10 6.17
C VAL A 238 -10.95 15.85 6.09
N ILE A 239 -10.16 16.88 5.79
CA ILE A 239 -8.69 16.79 5.73
C ILE A 239 -8.13 16.23 7.05
N THR A 240 -8.52 16.84 8.18
CA THR A 240 -8.04 16.42 9.50
C THR A 240 -8.48 15.01 9.84
N GLY A 241 -9.73 14.65 9.54
CA GLY A 241 -10.28 13.31 9.75
C GLY A 241 -9.54 12.25 8.95
N VAL A 242 -9.28 12.49 7.66
CA VAL A 242 -8.55 11.56 6.79
C VAL A 242 -7.11 11.37 7.30
N PHE A 243 -6.39 12.44 7.65
CA PHE A 243 -5.04 12.32 8.20
C PHE A 243 -5.00 11.55 9.52
N LEU A 244 -5.98 11.78 10.40
CA LEU A 244 -6.07 11.06 11.65
C LEU A 244 -6.26 9.56 11.42
N ILE A 245 -7.21 9.17 10.59
CA ILE A 245 -7.51 7.75 10.31
C ILE A 245 -6.35 7.07 9.58
N ILE A 246 -5.70 7.72 8.63
CA ILE A 246 -4.48 7.21 7.99
C ILE A 246 -3.37 7.03 9.04
N GLY A 247 -3.17 8.01 9.93
CA GLY A 247 -2.18 7.91 11.00
C GLY A 247 -2.44 6.74 11.93
N VAL A 248 -3.69 6.55 12.37
CA VAL A 248 -4.10 5.39 13.18
C VAL A 248 -3.87 4.08 12.42
N ALA A 249 -4.25 4.02 11.14
CA ALA A 249 -4.04 2.84 10.31
C ALA A 249 -2.55 2.48 10.18
N VAL A 250 -1.68 3.47 9.96
CA VAL A 250 -0.21 3.27 9.92
C VAL A 250 0.32 2.71 11.24
N VAL A 251 -0.11 3.26 12.38
CA VAL A 251 0.28 2.76 13.71
C VAL A 251 -0.18 1.33 13.91
N LEU A 252 -1.42 1.01 13.55
CA LEU A 252 -1.96 -0.35 13.66
C LEU A 252 -1.23 -1.33 12.76
N ILE A 253 -0.92 -0.96 11.53
CA ILE A 253 -0.15 -1.80 10.62
C ILE A 253 1.25 -2.06 11.19
N ASN A 254 1.94 -1.03 11.68
CA ASN A 254 3.25 -1.19 12.30
C ASN A 254 3.17 -2.11 13.53
N LEU A 255 2.17 -1.94 14.37
CA LEU A 255 1.94 -2.82 15.52
C LEU A 255 1.72 -4.28 15.10
N LEU A 256 0.91 -4.53 14.07
CA LEU A 256 0.69 -5.89 13.53
C LEU A 256 1.99 -6.49 13.00
N VAL A 257 2.81 -5.68 12.35
CA VAL A 257 4.14 -6.09 11.86
C VAL A 257 5.05 -6.44 13.03
N ASP A 258 5.12 -5.59 14.06
CA ASP A 258 5.95 -5.83 15.26
C ASP A 258 5.51 -7.11 15.99
N LEU A 259 4.20 -7.31 16.14
CA LEU A 259 3.67 -8.55 16.71
C LEU A 259 4.02 -9.78 15.85
N SER A 260 4.06 -9.65 14.53
CA SER A 260 4.44 -10.73 13.61
C SER A 260 5.89 -11.18 13.80
N TYR A 261 6.79 -10.29 14.22
CA TYR A 261 8.18 -10.66 14.54
C TYR A 261 8.27 -11.66 15.70
N GLY A 262 7.41 -11.50 16.71
CA GLY A 262 7.35 -12.46 17.84
C GLY A 262 7.04 -13.90 17.40
N PHE A 263 6.33 -14.06 16.26
CA PHE A 263 6.03 -15.38 15.69
C PHE A 263 7.09 -15.86 14.67
N LEU A 264 7.74 -14.95 13.96
CA LEU A 264 8.67 -15.28 12.86
C LEU A 264 10.11 -15.48 13.34
N ASP A 265 10.56 -14.76 14.37
CA ASP A 265 11.91 -14.87 14.90
C ASP A 265 11.95 -15.66 16.24
N PRO A 266 12.42 -16.92 16.24
CA PRO A 266 12.54 -17.74 17.46
C PRO A 266 13.45 -17.12 18.54
N LYS A 267 14.36 -16.20 18.16
CA LYS A 267 15.28 -15.54 19.09
C LYS A 267 14.58 -14.48 19.95
N VAL A 268 13.51 -13.88 19.44
CA VAL A 268 12.71 -12.90 20.20
C VAL A 268 11.81 -13.59 21.21
N ARG A 269 11.38 -14.82 20.95
CA ARG A 269 10.50 -15.61 21.84
C ARG A 269 11.19 -16.10 23.13
N ASN A 270 12.51 -16.18 23.14
CA ASN A 270 13.30 -16.74 24.24
C ASN A 270 13.99 -15.65 25.11
N ARG A 271 13.60 -14.39 24.99
CA ARG A 271 13.93 -13.28 25.87
C ARG A 271 12.69 -12.83 26.63
#